data_a2263d55d73f9343131f5d0b56838f6a
#
_entry.id   a2263d55d73f9343131f5d0b56838f6a
#
_cell.length_a   1.000
_cell.length_b   1.000
_cell.length_c   1.000
_cell.angle_alpha   90.00
_cell.angle_beta   90.00
_cell.angle_gamma   90.00
#
_symmetry.space_group_name_H-M   'P 1'
#
loop_
_entity.id
_entity.type
_entity.pdbx_description
1 polymer ?
#
loop_
_entity_poly.entity_id
_entity_poly.type
_entity_poly.pdbx_seq_one_letter_code
_entity_poly.pdbx_strand_id
1 'polypeptide(L)'
;MNLEDYRLFDTKVFRDVVHDYIRVEYMPIWKLINTKEFQRLRRIKQLGGTSMVFPSAEHSRFVHSLGVYEITRQMTELDQVKNHLTDYERLTVLCAALLHDLGHGPFSHSFEGIFQYNHEEMTTALIRGHTEVHEVLTQIDPHLPEDVANIIEKKADKPMLVQMISSQVDADRMDYLLRDSYNCGVTYGQFDLSRILRTMRIVDNRIVFKSSGVQAIEDYILARYYMYWQVYYHPVSRSYEQVLGSVMKRVKDLYKQNYTFKSSFPLLIPFLEENFTPEQFVKLDETSLLYYIRGFMDEEDTILKDLSTRLLERELFKYRTLKGDEDDKNTRKICIEEGLDPRYYVTSDAIMNQVPYKRMKVKHVEEVEILKEDGTISSLPEESEIVQAILLGKAKQDQKIFSTRQVIRRSSFKYQAFDNYKDAQGTHYILEQTLKEWSQEGIFLEFYQEDHVIGCAHIIEDCVEEIVLLPDDRREFYEKEVLAAIEDFFKKQHIHVVKITPYSQSLDFYLENGYRTEGNYIIKEVQ
;
A
#
# COMPACT_ATOMS: atom_id res chain seq x y z
N MET A 1 39.25 19.44 3.95
CA MET A 1 38.11 20.35 3.74
C MET A 1 37.74 20.96 5.09
N ASN A 2 37.46 22.27 5.15
CA ASN A 2 36.88 22.91 6.33
C ASN A 2 35.45 23.29 5.98
N LEU A 3 34.47 22.77 6.72
CA LEU A 3 33.06 22.95 6.44
C LEU A 3 32.58 24.40 6.62
N GLU A 4 33.23 25.16 7.50
CA GLU A 4 32.90 26.56 7.72
C GLU A 4 33.16 27.44 6.48
N ASP A 5 34.05 27.03 5.56
CA ASP A 5 34.31 27.74 4.31
C ASP A 5 33.11 27.70 3.35
N TYR A 6 32.19 26.77 3.57
CA TYR A 6 30.96 26.56 2.80
C TYR A 6 29.71 27.11 3.51
N ARG A 7 29.86 27.75 4.66
CA ARG A 7 28.74 28.29 5.41
C ARG A 7 28.06 29.44 4.66
N LEU A 8 26.74 29.44 4.65
CA LEU A 8 25.94 30.53 4.08
C LEU A 8 26.06 31.77 4.98
N PHE A 9 26.11 32.97 4.37
CA PHE A 9 26.08 34.22 5.11
C PHE A 9 24.81 34.32 5.96
N ASP A 10 23.65 33.98 5.39
CA ASP A 10 22.37 33.87 6.08
C ASP A 10 21.86 32.43 6.00
N THR A 11 21.58 31.81 7.14
CA THR A 11 20.92 30.51 7.22
C THR A 11 19.59 30.56 6.51
N LYS A 12 19.36 29.67 5.54
CA LYS A 12 18.06 29.51 4.90
C LYS A 12 17.19 28.59 5.75
N VAL A 13 15.90 28.92 5.83
CA VAL A 13 14.96 28.14 6.64
C VAL A 13 13.72 27.82 5.83
N PHE A 14 13.20 26.60 6.04
CA PHE A 14 11.87 26.19 5.58
C PHE A 14 10.98 25.97 6.79
N ARG A 15 9.78 26.52 6.78
CA ARG A 15 8.77 26.17 7.78
C ARG A 15 8.25 24.76 7.49
N ASP A 16 8.21 23.92 8.51
CA ASP A 16 7.80 22.52 8.38
C ASP A 16 6.79 22.14 9.47
N VAL A 17 5.87 21.23 9.14
CA VAL A 17 4.77 20.81 10.04
C VAL A 17 5.22 19.83 11.13
N VAL A 18 6.39 19.20 10.96
CA VAL A 18 6.97 18.21 11.89
C VAL A 18 8.11 18.80 12.68
N HIS A 19 9.04 19.49 12.00
CA HIS A 19 10.30 19.97 12.57
C HIS A 19 10.31 21.45 12.91
N ASP A 20 9.16 22.13 12.85
CA ASP A 20 9.07 23.58 12.96
C ASP A 20 9.85 24.33 11.89
N TYR A 21 11.17 24.24 11.92
CA TYR A 21 12.09 24.86 10.97
C TYR A 21 13.18 23.90 10.56
N ILE A 22 13.30 23.69 9.26
CA ILE A 22 14.42 23.00 8.65
C ILE A 22 15.48 24.05 8.32
N ARG A 23 16.70 23.87 8.82
CA ARG A 23 17.78 24.87 8.71
C ARG A 23 18.82 24.42 7.70
N VAL A 24 19.05 25.25 6.70
CA VAL A 24 20.12 25.04 5.70
C VAL A 24 21.24 26.06 5.94
N GLU A 25 22.36 25.57 6.43
CA GLU A 25 23.49 26.39 6.84
C GLU A 25 24.65 26.38 5.82
N TYR A 26 24.68 25.35 4.95
CA TYR A 26 25.79 25.13 4.03
C TYR A 26 25.40 25.34 2.57
N MET A 27 26.24 26.03 1.81
CA MET A 27 26.03 26.31 0.39
C MET A 27 25.84 25.07 -0.48
N PRO A 28 26.57 23.95 -0.28
CA PRO A 28 26.33 22.72 -1.04
C PRO A 28 24.89 22.21 -0.90
N ILE A 29 24.37 22.15 0.32
CA ILE A 29 22.99 21.69 0.60
C ILE A 29 21.99 22.63 -0.07
N TRP A 30 22.18 23.94 0.02
CA TRP A 30 21.31 24.91 -0.64
C TRP A 30 21.33 24.76 -2.17
N LYS A 31 22.51 24.52 -2.77
CA LYS A 31 22.64 24.27 -4.21
C LYS A 31 21.92 22.96 -4.60
N LEU A 32 22.12 21.88 -3.84
CA LEU A 32 21.46 20.58 -4.09
C LEU A 32 19.93 20.68 -4.04
N ILE A 33 19.38 21.41 -3.06
CA ILE A 33 17.93 21.65 -2.98
C ILE A 33 17.41 22.32 -4.26
N ASN A 34 18.19 23.18 -4.91
CA ASN A 34 17.77 23.92 -6.10
C ASN A 34 18.04 23.19 -7.43
N THR A 35 18.61 21.98 -7.43
CA THR A 35 18.78 21.18 -8.64
C THR A 35 17.43 20.71 -9.18
N LYS A 36 17.34 20.54 -10.51
CA LYS A 36 16.09 20.08 -11.16
C LYS A 36 15.68 18.69 -10.70
N GLU A 37 16.65 17.81 -10.42
CA GLU A 37 16.40 16.45 -9.91
C GLU A 37 15.74 16.49 -8.54
N PHE A 38 16.23 17.33 -7.62
CA PHE A 38 15.65 17.48 -6.30
C PHE A 38 14.30 18.21 -6.34
N GLN A 39 14.17 19.28 -7.14
CA GLN A 39 12.91 20.00 -7.30
C GLN A 39 11.79 19.13 -7.91
N ARG A 40 12.14 18.10 -8.69
CA ARG A 40 11.18 17.10 -9.18
C ARG A 40 10.42 16.41 -8.04
N LEU A 41 11.06 16.16 -6.89
CA LEU A 41 10.45 15.51 -5.72
C LEU A 41 9.21 16.24 -5.19
N ARG A 42 9.01 17.53 -5.49
CA ARG A 42 7.76 18.26 -5.19
C ARG A 42 6.55 17.68 -5.89
N ARG A 43 6.76 16.97 -6.98
CA ARG A 43 5.73 16.36 -7.83
C ARG A 43 5.73 14.83 -7.75
N ILE A 44 6.34 14.28 -6.70
CA ILE A 44 6.29 12.87 -6.33
C ILE A 44 5.71 12.79 -4.91
N LYS A 45 4.56 12.19 -4.76
CA LYS A 45 3.93 12.01 -3.45
C LYS A 45 4.66 10.95 -2.62
N GLN A 46 4.68 11.15 -1.31
CA GLN A 46 5.26 10.19 -0.36
C GLN A 46 4.45 8.89 -0.33
N LEU A 47 3.13 8.98 -0.28
CA LEU A 47 2.23 7.88 0.03
C LEU A 47 1.31 7.45 -1.14
N GLY A 48 1.66 7.74 -2.37
CA GLY A 48 0.94 7.26 -3.56
C GLY A 48 -0.59 7.36 -3.45
N GLY A 49 -1.28 6.22 -3.43
CA GLY A 49 -2.75 6.14 -3.37
C GLY A 49 -3.37 6.31 -1.99
N THR A 50 -2.60 6.59 -0.94
CA THR A 50 -3.09 6.67 0.44
C THR A 50 -4.06 7.83 0.67
N SER A 51 -3.97 8.91 -0.13
CA SER A 51 -4.93 10.01 -0.11
C SER A 51 -6.37 9.59 -0.48
N MET A 52 -6.55 8.43 -1.08
CA MET A 52 -7.88 7.85 -1.32
C MET A 52 -8.62 7.47 -0.03
N VAL A 53 -7.89 7.31 1.07
CA VAL A 53 -8.42 6.98 2.41
C VAL A 53 -8.21 8.13 3.38
N PHE A 54 -7.02 8.71 3.39
CA PHE A 54 -6.59 9.82 4.23
C PHE A 54 -6.43 11.07 3.34
N PRO A 55 -7.48 11.88 3.16
CA PRO A 55 -7.50 12.91 2.11
C PRO A 55 -6.40 13.97 2.22
N SER A 56 -5.85 14.19 3.41
CA SER A 56 -4.74 15.12 3.64
C SER A 56 -3.35 14.53 3.39
N ALA A 57 -3.24 13.23 3.08
CA ALA A 57 -1.98 12.53 2.79
C ALA A 57 -1.46 12.86 1.38
N GLU A 58 -1.24 14.15 1.11
CA GLU A 58 -0.85 14.72 -0.19
C GLU A 58 0.58 15.26 -0.20
N HIS A 59 1.34 15.10 0.89
CA HIS A 59 2.70 15.60 1.01
C HIS A 59 3.66 14.86 0.06
N SER A 60 4.68 15.60 -0.37
CA SER A 60 5.63 15.14 -1.38
C SER A 60 6.91 14.59 -0.74
N ARG A 61 7.68 13.82 -1.52
CA ARG A 61 9.02 13.36 -1.15
C ARG A 61 10.00 14.53 -0.93
N PHE A 62 9.76 15.68 -1.53
CA PHE A 62 10.54 16.89 -1.30
C PHE A 62 10.57 17.29 0.18
N VAL A 63 9.41 17.37 0.83
CA VAL A 63 9.32 17.76 2.25
C VAL A 63 9.87 16.67 3.17
N HIS A 64 9.70 15.40 2.82
CA HIS A 64 10.30 14.27 3.51
C HIS A 64 11.83 14.32 3.45
N SER A 65 12.42 14.43 2.27
CA SER A 65 13.89 14.52 2.11
C SER A 65 14.50 15.69 2.88
N LEU A 66 13.79 16.82 2.95
CA LEU A 66 14.21 17.95 3.82
C LEU A 66 14.13 17.59 5.31
N GLY A 67 13.13 16.83 5.73
CA GLY A 67 12.99 16.38 7.11
C GLY A 67 14.07 15.37 7.50
N VAL A 68 14.38 14.42 6.62
CA VAL A 68 15.51 13.48 6.82
C VAL A 68 16.83 14.22 6.95
N TYR A 69 17.05 15.21 6.09
CA TYR A 69 18.21 16.11 6.21
C TYR A 69 18.25 16.82 7.59
N GLU A 70 17.12 17.37 8.07
CA GLU A 70 17.06 18.08 9.34
C GLU A 70 17.35 17.17 10.54
N ILE A 71 16.77 15.95 10.57
CA ILE A 71 17.07 14.97 11.63
C ILE A 71 18.57 14.61 11.59
N THR A 72 19.12 14.34 10.41
CA THR A 72 20.55 14.02 10.26
C THR A 72 21.43 15.19 10.70
N ARG A 73 21.04 16.44 10.37
CA ARG A 73 21.72 17.64 10.83
C ARG A 73 21.76 17.70 12.36
N GLN A 74 20.61 17.49 13.01
CA GLN A 74 20.52 17.43 14.47
C GLN A 74 21.40 16.31 15.06
N MET A 75 21.41 15.10 14.45
CA MET A 75 22.28 14.00 14.88
C MET A 75 23.76 14.41 14.82
N THR A 76 24.21 15.05 13.72
CA THR A 76 25.60 15.43 13.54
C THR A 76 26.04 16.58 14.45
N GLU A 77 25.13 17.35 15.04
CA GLU A 77 25.40 18.44 15.98
C GLU A 77 25.42 18.02 17.45
N LEU A 78 24.93 16.80 17.77
CA LEU A 78 24.99 16.29 19.13
C LEU A 78 26.45 16.25 19.63
N ASP A 79 26.70 16.77 20.83
CA ASP A 79 28.04 16.78 21.41
C ASP A 79 28.73 15.42 21.45
N GLN A 80 27.94 14.38 21.67
CA GLN A 80 28.41 12.99 21.70
C GLN A 80 28.60 12.35 20.30
N VAL A 81 28.26 13.05 19.22
CA VAL A 81 28.39 12.57 17.84
C VAL A 81 29.42 13.40 17.05
N LYS A 82 29.34 14.73 17.18
CA LYS A 82 30.15 15.67 16.35
C LYS A 82 31.65 15.41 16.39
N ASN A 83 32.20 14.99 17.55
CA ASN A 83 33.60 14.70 17.71
C ASN A 83 34.07 13.41 17.03
N HIS A 84 33.13 12.58 16.58
CA HIS A 84 33.38 11.35 15.83
C HIS A 84 33.30 11.56 14.31
N LEU A 85 33.01 12.77 13.84
CA LEU A 85 32.89 13.11 12.43
C LEU A 85 33.93 14.14 12.03
N THR A 86 34.58 13.93 10.91
CA THR A 86 35.29 15.00 10.19
C THR A 86 34.29 15.93 9.50
N ASP A 87 34.69 17.13 9.16
CA ASP A 87 33.89 18.08 8.39
C ASP A 87 33.43 17.52 7.04
N TYR A 88 34.30 16.72 6.40
CA TYR A 88 33.99 16.04 5.15
C TYR A 88 32.90 14.96 5.34
N GLU A 89 33.05 14.08 6.32
CA GLU A 89 32.06 13.06 6.65
C GLU A 89 30.71 13.67 7.02
N ARG A 90 30.75 14.79 7.78
CA ARG A 90 29.52 15.50 8.14
C ARG A 90 28.80 16.02 6.90
N LEU A 91 29.50 16.67 5.96
CA LEU A 91 28.89 17.13 4.72
C LEU A 91 28.37 15.95 3.89
N THR A 92 29.15 14.87 3.77
CA THR A 92 28.79 13.69 2.98
C THR A 92 27.48 13.06 3.47
N VAL A 93 27.33 12.87 4.80
CA VAL A 93 26.10 12.28 5.36
C VAL A 93 24.90 13.21 5.23
N LEU A 94 25.10 14.54 5.34
CA LEU A 94 24.03 15.52 5.10
C LEU A 94 23.57 15.52 3.64
N CYS A 95 24.49 15.40 2.68
CA CYS A 95 24.15 15.25 1.27
C CYS A 95 23.42 13.93 1.02
N ALA A 96 23.88 12.83 1.61
CA ALA A 96 23.23 11.52 1.46
C ALA A 96 21.79 11.53 2.05
N ALA A 97 21.60 12.14 3.22
CA ALA A 97 20.30 12.31 3.84
C ALA A 97 19.32 13.10 2.96
N LEU A 98 19.80 14.19 2.34
CA LEU A 98 18.99 15.00 1.44
C LEU A 98 18.60 14.25 0.16
N LEU A 99 19.51 13.44 -0.39
CA LEU A 99 19.39 12.87 -1.74
C LEU A 99 18.91 11.42 -1.76
N HIS A 100 18.73 10.75 -0.61
CA HIS A 100 18.49 9.30 -0.54
C HIS A 100 17.29 8.83 -1.37
N ASP A 101 16.23 9.64 -1.51
CA ASP A 101 14.97 9.34 -2.20
C ASP A 101 14.87 9.87 -3.64
N LEU A 102 15.98 10.39 -4.20
CA LEU A 102 15.99 11.05 -5.52
C LEU A 102 15.50 10.14 -6.66
N GLY A 103 15.74 8.84 -6.54
CA GLY A 103 15.39 7.80 -7.51
C GLY A 103 13.95 7.29 -7.44
N HIS A 104 13.09 7.85 -6.61
CA HIS A 104 11.68 7.46 -6.63
C HIS A 104 10.94 8.01 -7.85
N GLY A 105 10.13 7.14 -8.48
CA GLY A 105 9.23 7.47 -9.58
C GLY A 105 7.83 7.88 -9.13
N PRO A 106 6.95 8.23 -10.08
CA PRO A 106 5.54 8.50 -9.80
C PRO A 106 4.89 7.35 -9.05
N PHE A 107 4.10 7.64 -8.01
CA PHE A 107 3.47 6.62 -7.17
C PHE A 107 4.46 5.63 -6.51
N SER A 108 5.72 6.04 -6.40
CA SER A 108 6.77 5.37 -5.60
C SER A 108 6.91 3.86 -5.90
N HIS A 109 6.67 3.01 -4.91
CA HIS A 109 6.87 1.57 -5.04
C HIS A 109 5.95 0.89 -6.08
N SER A 110 4.77 1.44 -6.37
CA SER A 110 3.90 0.90 -7.41
C SER A 110 4.54 1.01 -8.78
N PHE A 111 5.14 2.16 -9.09
CA PHE A 111 5.85 2.40 -10.34
C PHE A 111 7.11 1.53 -10.45
N GLU A 112 7.86 1.40 -9.35
CA GLU A 112 9.03 0.54 -9.24
C GLU A 112 8.68 -0.93 -9.57
N GLY A 113 7.59 -1.45 -8.97
CA GLY A 113 7.11 -2.81 -9.24
C GLY A 113 6.63 -3.02 -10.68
N ILE A 114 6.01 -2.01 -11.31
CA ILE A 114 5.51 -2.08 -12.69
C ILE A 114 6.66 -2.10 -13.71
N PHE A 115 7.68 -1.25 -13.51
CA PHE A 115 8.78 -1.05 -14.46
C PHE A 115 10.09 -1.72 -14.04
N GLN A 116 10.08 -2.49 -12.94
CA GLN A 116 11.16 -3.38 -12.51
C GLN A 116 12.53 -2.69 -12.38
N TYR A 117 12.56 -1.54 -11.70
CA TYR A 117 13.80 -0.87 -11.32
C TYR A 117 13.90 -0.77 -9.79
N ASN A 118 15.07 -0.41 -9.28
CA ASN A 118 15.29 -0.17 -7.85
C ASN A 118 15.56 1.32 -7.61
N HIS A 119 14.81 1.95 -6.68
CA HIS A 119 14.96 3.39 -6.42
C HIS A 119 16.31 3.75 -5.79
N GLU A 120 16.92 2.88 -4.95
CA GLU A 120 18.26 3.13 -4.38
C GLU A 120 19.31 3.13 -5.51
N GLU A 121 19.23 2.18 -6.45
CA GLU A 121 20.12 2.11 -7.63
C GLU A 121 19.91 3.33 -8.55
N MET A 122 18.67 3.74 -8.78
CA MET A 122 18.37 4.93 -9.58
C MET A 122 18.89 6.21 -8.89
N THR A 123 18.73 6.32 -7.56
CA THR A 123 19.27 7.43 -6.78
C THR A 123 20.79 7.55 -7.00
N THR A 124 21.51 6.45 -6.86
CA THR A 124 22.97 6.46 -7.01
C THR A 124 23.41 6.65 -8.46
N ALA A 125 22.63 6.17 -9.43
CA ALA A 125 22.86 6.46 -10.85
C ALA A 125 22.69 7.97 -11.15
N LEU A 126 21.72 8.64 -10.54
CA LEU A 126 21.54 10.09 -10.67
C LEU A 126 22.68 10.87 -10.01
N ILE A 127 23.17 10.41 -8.84
CA ILE A 127 24.30 11.05 -8.13
C ILE A 127 25.60 10.90 -8.92
N ARG A 128 25.84 9.75 -9.55
CA ARG A 128 27.07 9.47 -10.34
C ARG A 128 26.99 9.97 -11.79
N GLY A 129 25.77 10.18 -12.31
CA GLY A 129 25.51 10.49 -13.73
C GLY A 129 25.70 11.95 -14.11
N HIS A 130 25.32 12.29 -15.34
CA HIS A 130 25.40 13.66 -15.87
C HIS A 130 24.20 14.51 -15.41
N THR A 131 24.17 14.90 -14.14
CA THR A 131 23.08 15.63 -13.49
C THR A 131 23.58 16.88 -12.81
N GLU A 132 22.67 17.84 -12.52
CA GLU A 132 23.02 19.02 -11.72
C GLU A 132 23.48 18.64 -10.31
N VAL A 133 22.91 17.55 -9.74
CA VAL A 133 23.35 16.99 -8.45
C VAL A 133 24.82 16.57 -8.51
N HIS A 134 25.22 15.81 -9.54
CA HIS A 134 26.61 15.40 -9.73
C HIS A 134 27.55 16.61 -9.86
N GLU A 135 27.17 17.61 -10.65
CA GLU A 135 27.93 18.82 -10.85
C GLU A 135 28.15 19.57 -9.54
N VAL A 136 27.11 19.75 -8.72
CA VAL A 136 27.20 20.42 -7.43
C VAL A 136 28.15 19.68 -6.48
N LEU A 137 28.01 18.34 -6.38
CA LEU A 137 28.86 17.53 -5.51
C LEU A 137 30.32 17.55 -5.96
N THR A 138 30.59 17.39 -7.25
CA THR A 138 31.95 17.37 -7.82
C THR A 138 32.67 18.73 -7.67
N GLN A 139 31.93 19.87 -7.70
CA GLN A 139 32.49 21.19 -7.43
C GLN A 139 33.04 21.34 -6.02
N ILE A 140 32.58 20.54 -5.06
CA ILE A 140 33.04 20.55 -3.68
C ILE A 140 34.27 19.65 -3.54
N ASP A 141 34.13 18.40 -3.96
CA ASP A 141 35.22 17.42 -3.98
C ASP A 141 34.91 16.36 -5.08
N PRO A 142 35.90 16.00 -5.91
CA PRO A 142 35.71 14.99 -6.98
C PRO A 142 35.26 13.62 -6.48
N HIS A 143 35.52 13.27 -5.22
CA HIS A 143 35.13 11.99 -4.61
C HIS A 143 33.73 12.04 -3.95
N LEU A 144 33.23 13.25 -3.66
CA LEU A 144 31.97 13.41 -2.93
C LEU A 144 30.76 12.70 -3.54
N PRO A 145 30.56 12.68 -4.88
CA PRO A 145 29.46 11.91 -5.48
C PRO A 145 29.52 10.41 -5.15
N GLU A 146 30.72 9.83 -5.21
CA GLU A 146 30.92 8.40 -4.91
C GLU A 146 30.71 8.12 -3.41
N ASP A 147 31.23 8.96 -2.53
CA ASP A 147 31.11 8.77 -1.09
C ASP A 147 29.64 8.94 -0.61
N VAL A 148 28.90 9.88 -1.19
CA VAL A 148 27.46 10.03 -0.96
C VAL A 148 26.69 8.80 -1.42
N ALA A 149 26.98 8.30 -2.63
CA ALA A 149 26.36 7.09 -3.16
C ALA A 149 26.70 5.86 -2.31
N ASN A 150 27.94 5.73 -1.82
CA ASN A 150 28.37 4.62 -0.94
C ASN A 150 27.60 4.59 0.40
N ILE A 151 27.24 5.76 0.96
CA ILE A 151 26.39 5.79 2.16
C ILE A 151 25.00 5.24 1.84
N ILE A 152 24.38 5.66 0.73
CA ILE A 152 23.04 5.22 0.31
C ILE A 152 23.03 3.71 -0.01
N GLU A 153 24.07 3.22 -0.69
CA GLU A 153 24.25 1.79 -1.00
C GLU A 153 24.68 0.94 0.20
N LYS A 154 24.86 1.55 1.40
CA LYS A 154 25.29 0.88 2.63
C LYS A 154 26.69 0.26 2.53
N LYS A 155 27.57 0.90 1.74
CA LYS A 155 28.95 0.47 1.45
C LYS A 155 30.02 1.31 2.15
N ALA A 156 29.64 2.41 2.79
CA ALA A 156 30.59 3.29 3.49
C ALA A 156 31.32 2.52 4.59
N ASP A 157 32.63 2.77 4.74
CA ASP A 157 33.51 2.07 5.68
C ASP A 157 33.14 2.34 7.15
N LYS A 158 32.59 3.53 7.42
CA LYS A 158 32.21 3.96 8.77
C LYS A 158 30.73 3.68 9.01
N PRO A 159 30.37 2.66 9.81
CA PRO A 159 28.99 2.20 9.98
C PRO A 159 28.01 3.29 10.43
N MET A 160 28.46 4.20 11.33
CA MET A 160 27.56 5.26 11.83
C MET A 160 26.99 6.15 10.73
N LEU A 161 27.72 6.39 9.62
CA LEU A 161 27.23 7.21 8.51
C LEU A 161 26.05 6.52 7.81
N VAL A 162 26.16 5.22 7.62
CA VAL A 162 25.06 4.41 7.08
C VAL A 162 23.88 4.36 8.05
N GLN A 163 24.17 4.13 9.35
CA GLN A 163 23.14 4.01 10.38
C GLN A 163 22.30 5.27 10.56
N MET A 164 22.85 6.45 10.32
CA MET A 164 22.09 7.72 10.38
C MET A 164 20.94 7.75 9.37
N ILE A 165 21.08 7.06 8.22
CA ILE A 165 20.13 7.14 7.10
C ILE A 165 19.41 5.81 6.86
N SER A 166 20.09 4.68 7.11
CA SER A 166 19.55 3.36 6.82
C SER A 166 19.89 2.35 7.92
N SER A 167 19.07 2.32 8.98
CA SER A 167 19.16 1.36 10.08
C SER A 167 17.77 1.01 10.61
N GLN A 168 17.66 0.45 11.82
CA GLN A 168 16.36 0.23 12.47
C GLN A 168 15.79 1.53 13.08
N VAL A 169 16.66 2.44 13.52
CA VAL A 169 16.32 3.74 14.10
C VAL A 169 17.16 4.79 13.38
N ASP A 170 16.71 5.23 12.23
CA ASP A 170 17.38 6.15 11.31
C ASP A 170 16.54 7.39 11.02
N ALA A 171 17.16 8.40 10.41
CA ALA A 171 16.53 9.66 10.10
C ALA A 171 15.38 9.51 9.10
N ASP A 172 15.50 8.61 8.12
CA ASP A 172 14.47 8.33 7.11
C ASP A 172 13.17 7.87 7.79
N ARG A 173 13.25 6.79 8.58
CA ARG A 173 12.08 6.24 9.28
C ARG A 173 11.51 7.19 10.31
N MET A 174 12.35 7.91 11.04
CA MET A 174 11.89 8.86 12.04
C MET A 174 11.14 10.04 11.41
N ASP A 175 11.57 10.54 10.25
CA ASP A 175 10.82 11.59 9.56
C ASP A 175 9.52 11.08 8.99
N TYR A 176 9.55 9.98 8.17
CA TYR A 176 8.32 9.59 7.51
C TYR A 176 7.24 9.14 8.49
N LEU A 177 7.56 8.47 9.60
CA LEU A 177 6.56 8.06 10.59
C LEU A 177 5.83 9.27 11.18
N LEU A 178 6.56 10.30 11.61
CA LEU A 178 5.99 11.52 12.15
C LEU A 178 5.21 12.31 11.09
N ARG A 179 5.80 12.46 9.90
CA ARG A 179 5.23 13.23 8.78
C ARG A 179 3.97 12.57 8.21
N ASP A 180 4.02 11.28 7.97
CA ASP A 180 2.88 10.51 7.47
C ASP A 180 1.74 10.50 8.48
N SER A 181 2.06 10.28 9.77
CA SER A 181 1.09 10.35 10.86
C SER A 181 0.39 11.71 10.90
N TYR A 182 1.15 12.80 10.82
CA TYR A 182 0.60 14.16 10.79
C TYR A 182 -0.32 14.37 9.58
N ASN A 183 0.16 14.04 8.38
CA ASN A 183 -0.59 14.27 7.14
C ASN A 183 -1.78 13.32 6.97
N CYS A 184 -1.73 12.10 7.53
CA CYS A 184 -2.88 11.21 7.58
C CYS A 184 -3.89 11.60 8.67
N GLY A 185 -3.56 12.53 9.57
CA GLY A 185 -4.43 12.94 10.67
C GLY A 185 -4.60 11.86 11.74
N VAL A 186 -3.58 11.01 11.95
CA VAL A 186 -3.60 9.91 12.93
C VAL A 186 -2.59 10.17 14.05
N THR A 187 -2.80 9.57 15.22
CA THR A 187 -1.97 9.81 16.41
C THR A 187 -1.03 8.66 16.76
N TYR A 188 -1.28 7.48 16.23
CA TYR A 188 -0.50 6.28 16.58
C TYR A 188 0.88 6.19 15.93
N GLY A 189 1.25 7.13 15.05
CA GLY A 189 2.60 7.27 14.51
C GLY A 189 3.50 8.23 15.29
N GLN A 190 3.08 8.71 16.47
CA GLN A 190 3.82 9.67 17.31
C GLN A 190 4.79 8.96 18.23
N PHE A 191 5.97 9.54 18.46
CA PHE A 191 7.00 9.10 19.40
C PHE A 191 7.91 10.28 19.78
N ASP A 192 8.68 10.13 20.86
CA ASP A 192 9.60 11.19 21.33
C ASP A 192 10.95 11.16 20.60
N LEU A 193 10.98 11.81 19.42
CA LEU A 193 12.20 11.99 18.62
C LEU A 193 13.34 12.63 19.45
N SER A 194 13.04 13.66 20.21
CA SER A 194 14.06 14.38 20.99
C SER A 194 14.74 13.48 22.02
N ARG A 195 13.99 12.58 22.65
CA ARG A 195 14.54 11.62 23.60
C ARG A 195 15.41 10.56 22.91
N ILE A 196 14.99 10.05 21.74
CA ILE A 196 15.79 9.12 20.94
C ILE A 196 17.15 9.77 20.63
N LEU A 197 17.16 10.97 20.06
CA LEU A 197 18.38 11.68 19.70
C LEU A 197 19.26 11.95 20.93
N ARG A 198 18.70 12.40 22.04
CA ARG A 198 19.45 12.69 23.28
C ARG A 198 20.13 11.45 23.87
N THR A 199 19.56 10.25 23.68
CA THR A 199 20.12 9.00 24.20
C THR A 199 21.14 8.35 23.26
N MET A 200 21.28 8.82 22.02
CA MET A 200 22.26 8.34 21.05
C MET A 200 23.70 8.50 21.54
N ARG A 201 24.55 7.51 21.30
CA ARG A 201 25.98 7.50 21.59
C ARG A 201 26.74 6.85 20.44
N ILE A 202 28.03 7.10 20.38
CA ILE A 202 28.94 6.44 19.43
C ILE A 202 29.91 5.54 20.19
N VAL A 203 29.93 4.26 19.82
CA VAL A 203 30.90 3.28 20.32
C VAL A 203 31.45 2.51 19.11
N ASP A 204 32.77 2.47 18.97
CA ASP A 204 33.46 1.79 17.86
C ASP A 204 32.92 2.19 16.47
N ASN A 205 32.69 3.50 16.24
CA ASN A 205 32.09 4.05 15.03
C ASN A 205 30.67 3.54 14.71
N ARG A 206 29.92 3.03 15.71
CA ARG A 206 28.54 2.59 15.59
C ARG A 206 27.63 3.43 16.48
N ILE A 207 26.38 3.60 16.04
CA ILE A 207 25.33 4.23 16.83
C ILE A 207 24.78 3.21 17.81
N VAL A 208 24.80 3.58 19.10
CA VAL A 208 24.17 2.84 20.19
C VAL A 208 23.29 3.81 20.99
N PHE A 209 22.33 3.29 21.75
CA PHE A 209 21.45 4.10 22.58
C PHE A 209 21.63 3.77 24.06
N LYS A 210 21.55 4.75 24.94
CA LYS A 210 21.58 4.48 26.39
C LYS A 210 20.37 3.65 26.83
N SER A 211 20.53 2.83 27.87
CA SER A 211 19.44 2.08 28.49
C SER A 211 18.25 2.97 28.90
N SER A 212 18.49 4.21 29.31
CA SER A 212 17.43 5.21 29.61
C SER A 212 16.61 5.67 28.39
N GLY A 213 17.00 5.26 27.16
CA GLY A 213 16.30 5.53 25.91
C GLY A 213 15.39 4.39 25.43
N VAL A 214 15.45 3.22 26.07
CA VAL A 214 14.74 2.00 25.63
C VAL A 214 13.25 2.25 25.42
N GLN A 215 12.55 2.87 26.36
CA GLN A 215 11.12 3.15 26.26
C GLN A 215 10.77 4.05 25.05
N ALA A 216 11.60 5.04 24.74
CA ALA A 216 11.35 5.90 23.57
C ALA A 216 11.53 5.14 22.24
N ILE A 217 12.42 4.15 22.23
CA ILE A 217 12.64 3.27 21.06
C ILE A 217 11.49 2.23 20.97
N GLU A 218 10.98 1.74 22.10
CA GLU A 218 9.77 0.90 22.12
C GLU A 218 8.58 1.63 21.52
N ASP A 219 8.31 2.86 21.96
CA ASP A 219 7.24 3.70 21.41
C ASP A 219 7.39 3.91 19.89
N TYR A 220 8.62 4.17 19.44
CA TYR A 220 8.92 4.30 18.01
C TYR A 220 8.64 3.00 17.23
N ILE A 221 9.00 1.83 17.76
CA ILE A 221 8.74 0.54 17.12
C ILE A 221 7.24 0.25 17.08
N LEU A 222 6.50 0.56 18.14
CA LEU A 222 5.05 0.44 18.19
C LEU A 222 4.36 1.40 17.23
N ALA A 223 4.81 2.67 17.17
CA ALA A 223 4.32 3.65 16.20
C ALA A 223 4.49 3.12 14.76
N ARG A 224 5.66 2.58 14.45
CA ARG A 224 5.95 1.95 13.16
C ARG A 224 5.01 0.77 12.88
N TYR A 225 4.79 -0.10 13.87
CA TYR A 225 3.87 -1.24 13.74
C TYR A 225 2.46 -0.79 13.38
N TYR A 226 1.92 0.20 14.10
CA TYR A 226 0.57 0.71 13.85
C TYR A 226 0.46 1.42 12.50
N MET A 227 1.44 2.24 12.11
CA MET A 227 1.44 2.91 10.81
C MET A 227 1.42 1.91 9.66
N TYR A 228 2.17 0.80 9.75
CA TYR A 228 2.15 -0.25 8.73
C TYR A 228 0.75 -0.84 8.57
N TRP A 229 0.09 -1.23 9.66
CA TRP A 229 -1.20 -1.93 9.58
C TRP A 229 -2.38 -1.00 9.34
N GLN A 230 -2.34 0.22 9.81
CA GLN A 230 -3.47 1.14 9.74
C GLN A 230 -3.40 2.07 8.51
N VAL A 231 -2.20 2.41 8.04
CA VAL A 231 -2.00 3.37 6.95
C VAL A 231 -1.43 2.69 5.70
N TYR A 232 -0.20 2.15 5.78
CA TYR A 232 0.51 1.68 4.58
C TYR A 232 -0.14 0.44 3.94
N TYR A 233 -0.69 -0.46 4.75
CA TYR A 233 -1.38 -1.66 4.25
C TYR A 233 -2.89 -1.51 4.18
N HIS A 234 -3.39 -0.29 4.22
CA HIS A 234 -4.82 -0.08 4.12
C HIS A 234 -5.35 -0.62 2.77
N PRO A 235 -6.38 -1.49 2.77
CA PRO A 235 -6.80 -2.20 1.56
C PRO A 235 -7.23 -1.29 0.41
N VAL A 236 -7.78 -0.09 0.71
CA VAL A 236 -8.18 0.87 -0.33
C VAL A 236 -6.97 1.53 -0.99
N SER A 237 -5.90 1.83 -0.23
CA SER A 237 -4.63 2.32 -0.80
C SER A 237 -4.05 1.27 -1.75
N ARG A 238 -4.01 0.02 -1.30
CA ARG A 238 -3.60 -1.14 -2.13
C ARG A 238 -4.46 -1.28 -3.38
N SER A 239 -5.79 -1.11 -3.24
CA SER A 239 -6.70 -1.16 -4.39
C SER A 239 -6.37 -0.10 -5.44
N TYR A 240 -6.04 1.13 -5.04
CA TYR A 240 -5.59 2.17 -5.96
C TYR A 240 -4.34 1.73 -6.73
N GLU A 241 -3.36 1.16 -6.04
CA GLU A 241 -2.13 0.63 -6.64
C GLU A 241 -2.40 -0.52 -7.62
N GLN A 242 -3.36 -1.40 -7.30
CA GLN A 242 -3.77 -2.49 -8.19
C GLN A 242 -4.43 -1.96 -9.47
N VAL A 243 -5.30 -0.96 -9.38
CA VAL A 243 -5.92 -0.34 -10.55
C VAL A 243 -4.86 0.37 -11.39
N LEU A 244 -3.95 1.13 -10.77
CA LEU A 244 -2.82 1.77 -11.45
C LEU A 244 -1.95 0.74 -12.19
N GLY A 245 -1.62 -0.36 -11.52
CA GLY A 245 -0.88 -1.48 -12.12
C GLY A 245 -1.59 -2.05 -13.34
N SER A 246 -2.92 -2.21 -13.27
CA SER A 246 -3.75 -2.70 -14.37
C SER A 246 -3.79 -1.71 -15.55
N VAL A 247 -3.89 -0.40 -15.29
CA VAL A 247 -3.78 0.65 -16.33
C VAL A 247 -2.44 0.54 -17.05
N MET A 248 -1.33 0.54 -16.30
CA MET A 248 0.01 0.49 -16.89
C MET A 248 0.26 -0.81 -17.65
N LYS A 249 -0.21 -1.94 -17.13
CA LYS A 249 -0.15 -3.22 -17.83
C LYS A 249 -0.91 -3.17 -19.15
N ARG A 250 -2.13 -2.59 -19.17
CA ARG A 250 -2.91 -2.46 -20.40
C ARG A 250 -2.22 -1.57 -21.42
N VAL A 251 -1.68 -0.41 -21.00
CA VAL A 251 -0.90 0.49 -21.85
C VAL A 251 0.29 -0.26 -22.48
N LYS A 252 1.05 -1.01 -21.66
CA LYS A 252 2.20 -1.80 -22.12
C LYS A 252 1.81 -2.87 -23.13
N ASP A 253 0.72 -3.59 -22.88
CA ASP A 253 0.23 -4.62 -23.80
C ASP A 253 -0.25 -4.02 -25.12
N LEU A 254 -0.97 -2.90 -25.11
CA LEU A 254 -1.41 -2.18 -26.30
C LEU A 254 -0.21 -1.60 -27.09
N TYR A 255 0.79 -1.03 -26.39
CA TYR A 255 2.01 -0.53 -27.03
C TYR A 255 2.75 -1.65 -27.77
N LYS A 256 2.92 -2.81 -27.13
CA LYS A 256 3.54 -4.00 -27.76
C LYS A 256 2.75 -4.55 -28.95
N GLN A 257 1.43 -4.32 -28.99
CA GLN A 257 0.55 -4.70 -30.10
C GLN A 257 0.49 -3.65 -31.22
N ASN A 258 1.29 -2.59 -31.14
CA ASN A 258 1.28 -1.45 -32.06
C ASN A 258 -0.10 -0.77 -32.18
N TYR A 259 -0.85 -0.69 -31.06
CA TYR A 259 -2.11 0.02 -31.01
C TYR A 259 -1.88 1.52 -31.28
N THR A 260 -2.75 2.12 -32.06
CA THR A 260 -2.69 3.55 -32.36
C THR A 260 -3.41 4.35 -31.30
N PHE A 261 -2.66 4.90 -30.36
CA PHE A 261 -3.21 5.74 -29.30
C PHE A 261 -3.65 7.10 -29.85
N LYS A 262 -4.77 7.62 -29.32
CA LYS A 262 -5.20 9.01 -29.56
C LYS A 262 -4.33 10.00 -28.78
N SER A 263 -3.90 9.61 -27.59
CA SER A 263 -3.11 10.42 -26.66
C SER A 263 -1.62 10.28 -26.93
N SER A 264 -0.86 11.37 -26.73
CA SER A 264 0.60 11.35 -26.80
C SER A 264 1.18 11.29 -25.38
N PHE A 265 2.12 10.36 -25.14
CA PHE A 265 2.76 10.15 -23.83
C PHE A 265 4.28 9.90 -23.97
N PRO A 266 5.03 10.84 -24.59
CA PRO A 266 6.43 10.63 -24.97
C PRO A 266 7.35 10.35 -23.77
N LEU A 267 7.06 10.87 -22.58
CA LEU A 267 7.87 10.63 -21.38
C LEU A 267 7.70 9.22 -20.82
N LEU A 268 6.61 8.52 -21.16
CA LEU A 268 6.34 7.16 -20.70
C LEU A 268 6.95 6.11 -21.65
N ILE A 269 7.19 6.43 -22.92
CA ILE A 269 7.68 5.48 -23.93
C ILE A 269 8.97 4.76 -23.50
N PRO A 270 10.02 5.42 -23.00
CA PRO A 270 11.25 4.74 -22.59
C PRO A 270 11.01 3.67 -21.51
N PHE A 271 10.03 3.86 -20.65
CA PHE A 271 9.65 2.90 -19.60
C PHE A 271 8.89 1.71 -20.20
N LEU A 272 8.02 1.94 -21.19
CA LEU A 272 7.32 0.85 -21.90
C LEU A 272 8.30 -0.03 -22.70
N GLU A 273 9.36 0.56 -23.19
CA GLU A 273 10.47 -0.11 -23.90
C GLU A 273 11.50 -0.76 -22.96
N GLU A 274 11.35 -0.56 -21.64
CA GLU A 274 12.27 -1.07 -20.62
C GLU A 274 13.73 -0.62 -20.86
N ASN A 275 13.90 0.54 -21.47
CA ASN A 275 15.20 1.11 -21.83
C ASN A 275 15.21 2.62 -21.57
N PHE A 276 15.32 3.02 -20.31
CA PHE A 276 15.34 4.41 -19.91
C PHE A 276 16.65 4.77 -19.19
N THR A 277 17.15 5.97 -19.47
CA THR A 277 18.31 6.53 -18.80
C THR A 277 17.91 7.33 -17.56
N PRO A 278 18.85 7.62 -16.61
CA PRO A 278 18.58 8.51 -15.48
C PRO A 278 18.04 9.88 -15.91
N GLU A 279 18.52 10.45 -17.04
CA GLU A 279 18.07 11.74 -17.57
C GLU A 279 16.65 11.66 -18.13
N GLN A 280 16.22 10.51 -18.66
CA GLN A 280 14.84 10.28 -19.08
C GLN A 280 13.95 10.06 -17.87
N PHE A 281 14.45 9.34 -16.85
CA PHE A 281 13.74 9.06 -15.62
C PHE A 281 13.29 10.34 -14.91
N VAL A 282 14.16 11.32 -14.74
CA VAL A 282 13.83 12.58 -14.04
C VAL A 282 12.82 13.46 -14.77
N LYS A 283 12.53 13.21 -16.05
CA LYS A 283 11.54 13.97 -16.80
C LYS A 283 10.10 13.53 -16.49
N LEU A 284 9.91 12.31 -15.97
CA LEU A 284 8.60 11.78 -15.62
C LEU A 284 8.32 12.03 -14.12
N ASP A 285 7.13 12.55 -13.83
CA ASP A 285 6.60 12.75 -12.49
C ASP A 285 5.11 12.39 -12.43
N GLU A 286 4.50 12.46 -11.24
CA GLU A 286 3.08 12.11 -11.09
C GLU A 286 2.15 13.02 -11.88
N THR A 287 2.49 14.30 -12.02
CA THR A 287 1.68 15.25 -12.78
C THR A 287 1.58 14.83 -14.24
N SER A 288 2.74 14.47 -14.82
CA SER A 288 2.80 13.98 -16.20
C SER A 288 2.07 12.65 -16.38
N LEU A 289 2.25 11.72 -15.44
CA LEU A 289 1.61 10.40 -15.52
C LEU A 289 0.10 10.50 -15.36
N LEU A 290 -0.40 11.31 -14.42
CA LEU A 290 -1.84 11.55 -14.26
C LEU A 290 -2.45 12.23 -15.48
N TYR A 291 -1.71 13.15 -16.12
CA TYR A 291 -2.15 13.76 -17.38
C TYR A 291 -2.31 12.72 -18.49
N TYR A 292 -1.37 11.78 -18.61
CA TYR A 292 -1.48 10.69 -19.57
C TYR A 292 -2.66 9.77 -19.28
N ILE A 293 -2.83 9.38 -18.02
CA ILE A 293 -3.97 8.53 -17.60
C ILE A 293 -5.30 9.22 -17.90
N ARG A 294 -5.39 10.53 -17.73
CA ARG A 294 -6.59 11.29 -18.12
C ARG A 294 -6.84 11.22 -19.63
N GLY A 295 -5.80 11.30 -20.45
CA GLY A 295 -5.92 11.10 -21.90
C GLY A 295 -6.40 9.69 -22.26
N PHE A 296 -6.01 8.69 -21.51
CA PHE A 296 -6.44 7.30 -21.75
C PHE A 296 -7.94 7.06 -21.51
N MET A 297 -8.64 7.94 -20.82
CA MET A 297 -10.11 7.87 -20.70
C MET A 297 -10.83 8.11 -22.04
N ASP A 298 -10.16 8.69 -23.04
CA ASP A 298 -10.74 8.99 -24.36
C ASP A 298 -10.31 7.98 -25.43
N GLU A 299 -9.55 6.94 -25.07
CA GLU A 299 -9.10 5.89 -25.98
C GLU A 299 -10.24 5.00 -26.47
N GLU A 300 -10.07 4.37 -27.64
CA GLU A 300 -11.05 3.41 -28.20
C GLU A 300 -11.01 2.06 -27.46
N ASP A 301 -9.88 1.71 -26.86
CA ASP A 301 -9.76 0.48 -26.08
C ASP A 301 -10.61 0.58 -24.82
N THR A 302 -11.65 -0.23 -24.74
CA THR A 302 -12.65 -0.19 -23.66
C THR A 302 -12.07 -0.54 -22.30
N ILE A 303 -11.05 -1.41 -22.24
CA ILE A 303 -10.38 -1.82 -20.99
C ILE A 303 -9.53 -0.66 -20.47
N LEU A 304 -8.71 -0.04 -21.33
CA LEU A 304 -7.86 1.08 -20.94
C LEU A 304 -8.71 2.28 -20.48
N LYS A 305 -9.77 2.58 -21.23
CA LYS A 305 -10.73 3.63 -20.90
C LYS A 305 -11.37 3.40 -19.54
N ASP A 306 -11.94 2.21 -19.29
CA ASP A 306 -12.62 1.87 -18.04
C ASP A 306 -11.66 1.93 -16.83
N LEU A 307 -10.48 1.30 -16.93
CA LEU A 307 -9.50 1.29 -15.85
C LEU A 307 -8.99 2.70 -15.51
N SER A 308 -8.75 3.53 -16.52
CA SER A 308 -8.31 4.93 -16.34
C SER A 308 -9.41 5.76 -15.67
N THR A 309 -10.67 5.57 -16.08
CA THR A 309 -11.84 6.19 -15.44
C THR A 309 -11.95 5.76 -13.98
N ARG A 310 -11.86 4.46 -13.71
CA ARG A 310 -11.91 3.94 -12.33
C ARG A 310 -10.85 4.55 -11.42
N LEU A 311 -9.62 4.70 -11.93
CA LEU A 311 -8.53 5.27 -11.16
C LEU A 311 -8.80 6.74 -10.81
N LEU A 312 -9.20 7.56 -11.80
CA LEU A 312 -9.35 9.00 -11.62
C LEU A 312 -10.67 9.40 -10.95
N GLU A 313 -11.75 8.65 -11.17
CA GLU A 313 -13.06 8.88 -10.56
C GLU A 313 -13.25 8.10 -9.24
N ARG A 314 -12.18 7.46 -8.75
CA ARG A 314 -12.17 6.69 -7.48
C ARG A 314 -13.17 5.52 -7.46
N GLU A 315 -13.45 4.89 -8.59
CA GLU A 315 -14.22 3.65 -8.69
C GLU A 315 -13.33 2.41 -8.49
N LEU A 316 -12.54 2.41 -7.43
CA LEU A 316 -11.50 1.45 -7.15
C LEU A 316 -12.05 0.03 -7.02
N PHE A 317 -11.18 -0.96 -7.29
CA PHE A 317 -11.50 -2.35 -7.05
C PHE A 317 -11.93 -2.57 -5.60
N LYS A 318 -12.88 -3.46 -5.40
CA LYS A 318 -13.21 -4.02 -4.08
C LYS A 318 -12.28 -5.18 -3.81
N TYR A 319 -12.23 -5.59 -2.55
CA TYR A 319 -11.30 -6.61 -2.10
C TYR A 319 -11.97 -7.53 -1.09
N ARG A 320 -11.42 -8.71 -0.96
CA ARG A 320 -11.66 -9.64 0.15
C ARG A 320 -10.40 -10.45 0.43
N THR A 321 -10.41 -11.19 1.53
CA THR A 321 -9.31 -12.11 1.83
C THR A 321 -9.29 -13.24 0.80
N LEU A 322 -8.11 -13.52 0.23
CA LEU A 322 -7.88 -14.64 -0.67
C LEU A 322 -7.74 -15.93 0.16
N LYS A 323 -8.55 -16.94 -0.18
CA LYS A 323 -8.61 -18.24 0.53
C LYS A 323 -7.84 -19.37 -0.19
N GLY A 324 -6.85 -19.02 -1.02
CA GLY A 324 -6.02 -19.97 -1.76
C GLY A 324 -6.28 -20.01 -3.27
N ASP A 325 -5.60 -20.90 -3.97
CA ASP A 325 -5.58 -20.95 -5.44
C ASP A 325 -6.93 -21.25 -6.09
N GLU A 326 -7.74 -22.09 -5.47
CA GLU A 326 -9.07 -22.43 -6.01
C GLU A 326 -10.02 -21.23 -5.95
N ASP A 327 -9.89 -20.43 -4.90
CA ASP A 327 -10.63 -19.19 -4.72
C ASP A 327 -10.23 -18.13 -5.75
N ASP A 328 -8.94 -18.02 -6.10
CA ASP A 328 -8.47 -17.17 -7.21
C ASP A 328 -9.05 -17.63 -8.54
N LYS A 329 -8.98 -18.93 -8.85
CA LYS A 329 -9.54 -19.49 -10.09
C LYS A 329 -11.03 -19.23 -10.23
N ASN A 330 -11.80 -19.43 -9.14
CA ASN A 330 -13.23 -19.16 -9.13
C ASN A 330 -13.52 -17.68 -9.37
N THR A 331 -12.76 -16.77 -8.73
CA THR A 331 -12.94 -15.34 -8.95
C THR A 331 -12.65 -14.94 -10.40
N ARG A 332 -11.60 -15.51 -11.02
CA ARG A 332 -11.30 -15.29 -12.44
C ARG A 332 -12.36 -15.84 -13.38
N LYS A 333 -12.94 -16.99 -13.05
CA LYS A 333 -14.07 -17.55 -13.80
C LYS A 333 -15.28 -16.61 -13.77
N ILE A 334 -15.65 -16.12 -12.59
CA ILE A 334 -16.75 -15.15 -12.42
C ILE A 334 -16.45 -13.85 -13.19
N CYS A 335 -15.21 -13.38 -13.18
CA CYS A 335 -14.79 -12.22 -13.95
C CYS A 335 -15.06 -12.37 -15.45
N ILE A 336 -14.79 -13.58 -16.01
CA ILE A 336 -15.09 -13.90 -17.42
C ILE A 336 -16.59 -13.92 -17.66
N GLU A 337 -17.37 -14.50 -16.76
CA GLU A 337 -18.84 -14.53 -16.84
C GLU A 337 -19.47 -13.12 -16.81
N GLU A 338 -18.82 -12.16 -16.11
CA GLU A 338 -19.19 -10.74 -16.12
C GLU A 338 -18.71 -10.01 -17.39
N GLY A 339 -18.13 -10.70 -18.37
CA GLY A 339 -17.63 -10.12 -19.62
C GLY A 339 -16.34 -9.32 -19.48
N LEU A 340 -15.60 -9.51 -18.37
CA LEU A 340 -14.36 -8.81 -18.07
C LEU A 340 -13.13 -9.70 -18.31
N ASP A 341 -12.00 -9.09 -18.67
CA ASP A 341 -10.73 -9.81 -18.84
C ASP A 341 -9.98 -9.94 -17.51
N PRO A 342 -9.87 -11.16 -16.93
CA PRO A 342 -9.25 -11.35 -15.62
C PRO A 342 -7.78 -10.98 -15.56
N ARG A 343 -7.10 -10.77 -16.69
CA ARG A 343 -5.71 -10.31 -16.73
C ARG A 343 -5.55 -8.88 -16.21
N TYR A 344 -6.61 -8.07 -16.28
CA TYR A 344 -6.63 -6.66 -15.89
C TYR A 344 -7.60 -6.37 -14.73
N TYR A 345 -8.64 -7.20 -14.56
CA TYR A 345 -9.70 -6.95 -13.58
C TYR A 345 -9.64 -7.85 -12.35
N VAL A 346 -8.72 -8.84 -12.31
CA VAL A 346 -8.48 -9.65 -11.10
C VAL A 346 -7.01 -9.60 -10.77
N THR A 347 -6.69 -8.97 -9.66
CA THR A 347 -5.33 -8.89 -9.12
C THR A 347 -5.31 -9.42 -7.69
N SER A 348 -4.18 -9.91 -7.28
CA SER A 348 -3.96 -10.33 -5.89
C SER A 348 -2.63 -9.79 -5.39
N ASP A 349 -2.56 -9.47 -4.13
CA ASP A 349 -1.33 -9.19 -3.45
C ASP A 349 -1.25 -9.92 -2.10
N ALA A 350 -0.03 -10.16 -1.67
CA ALA A 350 0.26 -10.79 -0.41
C ALA A 350 1.24 -9.91 0.36
N ILE A 351 0.77 -9.36 1.48
CA ILE A 351 1.69 -8.77 2.44
C ILE A 351 2.32 -9.92 3.20
N MET A 352 3.56 -10.26 2.83
CA MET A 352 4.34 -11.26 3.54
C MET A 352 5.25 -10.59 4.57
N ASN A 353 5.03 -10.92 5.84
CA ASN A 353 5.99 -10.77 6.94
C ASN A 353 6.74 -9.44 7.04
N GLN A 354 6.07 -8.31 7.08
CA GLN A 354 6.74 -7.12 7.59
C GLN A 354 6.58 -7.07 9.11
N VAL A 355 7.52 -7.71 9.80
CA VAL A 355 7.69 -7.51 11.24
C VAL A 355 8.24 -6.10 11.43
N PRO A 356 7.68 -5.28 12.32
CA PRO A 356 8.11 -3.88 12.51
C PRO A 356 9.56 -3.77 13.02
N TYR A 357 10.09 -4.84 13.55
CA TYR A 357 11.49 -5.01 13.93
C TYR A 357 12.01 -6.31 13.31
N LYS A 358 12.96 -6.21 12.38
CA LYS A 358 13.61 -7.37 11.75
C LYS A 358 15.05 -7.48 12.24
N ARG A 359 15.54 -8.71 12.45
CA ARG A 359 16.97 -8.96 12.44
C ARG A 359 17.48 -8.72 11.01
N MET A 360 17.98 -7.54 10.73
CA MET A 360 18.57 -7.22 9.42
C MET A 360 20.04 -7.59 9.43
N LYS A 361 20.44 -8.50 8.54
CA LYS A 361 21.85 -8.72 8.21
C LYS A 361 22.31 -7.66 7.22
N VAL A 362 22.58 -6.45 7.68
CA VAL A 362 23.46 -5.53 6.98
C VAL A 362 24.87 -5.77 7.50
N LYS A 363 25.87 -5.71 6.65
CA LYS A 363 27.26 -6.16 6.87
C LYS A 363 27.88 -5.89 8.24
N HIS A 364 27.31 -5.02 9.09
CA HIS A 364 27.87 -4.68 10.41
C HIS A 364 26.84 -4.23 11.47
N VAL A 365 25.51 -4.24 11.22
CA VAL A 365 24.51 -3.82 12.22
C VAL A 365 23.24 -4.63 12.07
N GLU A 366 23.07 -5.62 12.93
CA GLU A 366 21.91 -6.52 12.87
C GLU A 366 20.75 -6.07 13.76
N GLU A 367 21.02 -5.35 14.85
CA GLU A 367 20.04 -4.98 15.88
C GLU A 367 20.34 -3.59 16.45
N VAL A 368 19.35 -2.97 17.10
CA VAL A 368 19.56 -1.76 17.87
C VAL A 368 20.37 -2.12 19.12
N GLU A 369 21.52 -1.49 19.27
CA GLU A 369 22.46 -1.74 20.38
C GLU A 369 22.19 -0.77 21.55
N ILE A 370 22.14 -1.31 22.75
CA ILE A 370 21.87 -0.58 24.00
C ILE A 370 23.12 -0.55 24.86
N LEU A 371 23.58 0.66 25.18
CA LEU A 371 24.68 0.90 26.10
C LEU A 371 24.15 0.96 27.54
N LYS A 372 24.56 -0.01 28.36
CA LYS A 372 24.21 -0.10 29.78
C LYS A 372 25.03 0.85 30.65
N GLU A 373 24.60 1.03 31.90
CA GLU A 373 25.31 1.89 32.86
C GLU A 373 26.72 1.38 33.22
N ASP A 374 26.92 0.06 33.18
CA ASP A 374 28.23 -0.57 33.40
C ASP A 374 29.18 -0.50 32.21
N GLY A 375 28.74 0.10 31.08
CA GLY A 375 29.51 0.23 29.85
C GLY A 375 29.42 -0.97 28.90
N THR A 376 28.69 -2.01 29.25
CA THR A 376 28.44 -3.16 28.35
C THR A 376 27.39 -2.82 27.30
N ILE A 377 27.44 -3.53 26.17
CA ILE A 377 26.44 -3.39 25.09
C ILE A 377 25.60 -4.66 25.05
N SER A 378 24.26 -4.47 24.98
CA SER A 378 23.28 -5.52 24.76
C SER A 378 22.42 -5.18 23.54
N SER A 379 21.64 -6.14 23.05
CA SER A 379 20.65 -5.89 22.00
C SER A 379 19.33 -5.35 22.58
N LEU A 380 18.61 -4.55 21.80
CA LEU A 380 17.30 -4.03 22.23
C LEU A 380 16.31 -5.14 22.64
N PRO A 381 16.19 -6.30 21.96
CA PRO A 381 15.32 -7.38 22.40
C PRO A 381 15.70 -8.00 23.75
N GLU A 382 16.97 -7.89 24.18
CA GLU A 382 17.41 -8.34 25.50
C GLU A 382 17.03 -7.36 26.60
N GLU A 383 16.83 -6.08 26.24
CA GLU A 383 16.50 -5.00 27.18
C GLU A 383 14.99 -4.62 27.15
N SER A 384 14.21 -5.19 26.22
CA SER A 384 12.79 -4.87 26.01
C SER A 384 11.96 -6.13 25.82
N GLU A 385 11.11 -6.44 26.79
CA GLU A 385 10.12 -7.53 26.71
C GLU A 385 9.11 -7.29 25.57
N ILE A 386 8.75 -6.03 25.30
CA ILE A 386 7.82 -5.64 24.23
C ILE A 386 8.44 -5.98 22.86
N VAL A 387 9.67 -5.57 22.61
CA VAL A 387 10.36 -5.84 21.35
C VAL A 387 10.62 -7.32 21.17
N GLN A 388 10.98 -8.02 22.24
CA GLN A 388 11.13 -9.48 22.24
C GLN A 388 9.81 -10.17 21.86
N ALA A 389 8.68 -9.77 22.46
CA ALA A 389 7.37 -10.32 22.15
C ALA A 389 6.97 -10.07 20.67
N ILE A 390 7.29 -8.89 20.12
CA ILE A 390 7.06 -8.58 18.70
C ILE A 390 7.88 -9.51 17.79
N LEU A 391 9.13 -9.75 18.12
CA LEU A 391 10.01 -10.65 17.35
C LEU A 391 9.56 -12.11 17.38
N LEU A 392 9.06 -12.58 18.54
CA LEU A 392 8.59 -13.96 18.73
C LEU A 392 7.15 -14.15 18.23
N GLY A 393 6.42 -13.07 18.01
CA GLY A 393 5.05 -13.09 17.48
C GLY A 393 4.97 -13.73 16.10
N LYS A 394 3.87 -14.45 15.84
CA LYS A 394 3.59 -14.96 14.49
C LYS A 394 3.44 -13.80 13.53
N ALA A 395 4.18 -13.86 12.44
CA ALA A 395 4.04 -12.88 11.38
C ALA A 395 2.61 -12.86 10.84
N LYS A 396 1.98 -11.70 10.88
CA LYS A 396 0.65 -11.51 10.31
C LYS A 396 0.76 -11.56 8.80
N GLN A 397 -0.02 -12.43 8.18
CA GLN A 397 -0.16 -12.50 6.72
C GLN A 397 -1.50 -11.88 6.34
N ASP A 398 -1.50 -11.06 5.31
CA ASP A 398 -2.72 -10.50 4.75
C ASP A 398 -2.68 -10.64 3.23
N GLN A 399 -3.39 -11.67 2.74
CA GLN A 399 -3.54 -11.91 1.30
C GLN A 399 -4.92 -11.42 0.87
N LYS A 400 -4.95 -10.55 -0.13
CA LYS A 400 -6.19 -10.03 -0.67
C LYS A 400 -6.29 -10.27 -2.17
N ILE A 401 -7.51 -10.49 -2.63
CA ILE A 401 -7.88 -10.46 -4.03
C ILE A 401 -8.72 -9.22 -4.29
N PHE A 402 -8.44 -8.56 -5.42
CA PHE A 402 -9.04 -7.30 -5.83
C PHE A 402 -9.72 -7.48 -7.18
N SER A 403 -10.92 -6.93 -7.32
CA SER A 403 -11.65 -6.89 -8.58
C SER A 403 -12.77 -5.84 -8.54
N THR A 404 -13.58 -5.78 -9.58
CA THR A 404 -14.78 -4.94 -9.59
C THR A 404 -15.74 -5.36 -8.48
N ARG A 405 -16.61 -4.43 -8.08
CA ARG A 405 -17.61 -4.69 -7.02
C ARG A 405 -18.46 -5.92 -7.32
N GLN A 406 -18.89 -6.08 -8.58
CA GLN A 406 -19.71 -7.19 -9.04
C GLN A 406 -19.00 -8.52 -8.84
N VAL A 407 -17.78 -8.65 -9.35
CA VAL A 407 -16.97 -9.88 -9.27
C VAL A 407 -16.71 -10.27 -7.81
N ILE A 408 -16.30 -9.30 -6.95
CA ILE A 408 -16.06 -9.58 -5.52
C ILE A 408 -17.33 -10.05 -4.82
N ARG A 409 -18.48 -9.41 -5.07
CA ARG A 409 -19.75 -9.82 -4.48
C ARG A 409 -20.11 -11.25 -4.89
N ARG A 410 -20.12 -11.56 -6.19
CA ARG A 410 -20.44 -12.91 -6.69
C ARG A 410 -19.47 -13.97 -6.17
N SER A 411 -18.18 -13.70 -6.15
CA SER A 411 -17.16 -14.64 -5.68
C SER A 411 -17.17 -14.89 -4.17
N SER A 412 -17.79 -14.02 -3.38
CA SER A 412 -17.94 -14.17 -1.92
C SER A 412 -19.33 -14.63 -1.48
N PHE A 413 -20.26 -14.78 -2.43
CA PHE A 413 -21.59 -15.31 -2.16
C PHE A 413 -21.55 -16.83 -2.01
N LYS A 414 -22.26 -17.36 -1.02
CA LYS A 414 -22.36 -18.80 -0.73
C LYS A 414 -23.76 -19.14 -0.25
N TYR A 415 -24.12 -20.40 -0.38
CA TYR A 415 -25.29 -20.95 0.30
C TYR A 415 -24.93 -22.23 1.04
N GLN A 416 -25.73 -22.56 2.05
CA GLN A 416 -25.67 -23.80 2.80
C GLN A 416 -27.09 -24.35 3.00
N ALA A 417 -27.25 -25.65 2.84
CA ALA A 417 -28.53 -26.34 3.04
C ALA A 417 -28.54 -27.05 4.40
N PHE A 418 -29.65 -26.99 5.08
CA PHE A 418 -29.91 -27.67 6.34
C PHE A 418 -31.22 -28.45 6.26
N ASP A 419 -31.17 -29.73 6.57
CA ASP A 419 -32.34 -30.62 6.62
C ASP A 419 -33.04 -30.55 7.99
N ASN A 420 -32.48 -29.86 8.95
CA ASN A 420 -32.98 -29.73 10.29
C ASN A 420 -33.04 -28.25 10.71
N TYR A 421 -34.21 -27.75 11.05
CA TYR A 421 -34.42 -26.38 11.47
C TYR A 421 -33.51 -25.96 12.62
N LYS A 422 -33.21 -26.85 13.58
CA LYS A 422 -32.35 -26.53 14.74
C LYS A 422 -30.91 -26.21 14.36
N ASP A 423 -30.43 -26.73 13.25
CA ASP A 423 -29.07 -26.54 12.77
C ASP A 423 -28.94 -25.26 11.90
N ALA A 424 -30.08 -24.76 11.38
CA ALA A 424 -30.15 -23.57 10.53
C ALA A 424 -30.15 -22.26 11.36
N GLN A 425 -29.06 -21.96 12.02
CA GLN A 425 -28.96 -20.80 12.92
C GLN A 425 -29.08 -19.45 12.22
N GLY A 426 -28.61 -19.36 10.97
CA GLY A 426 -28.78 -18.18 10.13
C GLY A 426 -30.25 -17.93 9.81
N THR A 427 -31.03 -19.00 9.55
CA THR A 427 -32.49 -18.94 9.35
C THR A 427 -33.17 -18.38 10.60
N HIS A 428 -32.82 -18.87 11.78
CA HIS A 428 -33.38 -18.36 13.05
C HIS A 428 -33.12 -16.85 13.17
N TYR A 429 -31.88 -16.41 12.94
CA TYR A 429 -31.53 -15.00 12.99
C TYR A 429 -32.34 -14.16 12.00
N ILE A 430 -32.47 -14.62 10.73
CA ILE A 430 -33.24 -13.90 9.70
C ILE A 430 -34.72 -13.79 10.07
N LEU A 431 -35.33 -14.87 10.56
CA LEU A 431 -36.74 -14.88 10.93
C LEU A 431 -37.03 -13.98 12.13
N GLU A 432 -36.12 -13.94 13.11
CA GLU A 432 -36.22 -13.03 14.24
C GLU A 432 -36.15 -11.57 13.78
N GLN A 433 -35.20 -11.22 12.92
CA GLN A 433 -35.04 -9.86 12.39
C GLN A 433 -36.21 -9.41 11.51
N THR A 434 -36.90 -10.32 10.86
CA THR A 434 -38.01 -10.03 9.94
C THR A 434 -39.40 -10.30 10.55
N LEU A 435 -39.44 -10.74 11.82
CA LEU A 435 -40.68 -11.10 12.55
C LEU A 435 -41.54 -12.13 11.79
N LYS A 436 -40.89 -13.13 11.18
CA LYS A 436 -41.54 -14.22 10.46
C LYS A 436 -41.39 -15.55 11.20
N GLU A 437 -42.32 -16.45 10.96
CA GLU A 437 -42.31 -17.79 11.51
C GLU A 437 -42.47 -18.81 10.37
N TRP A 438 -41.69 -19.88 10.39
CA TRP A 438 -41.75 -20.98 9.43
C TRP A 438 -42.03 -22.31 10.10
N SER A 439 -42.58 -23.26 9.32
CA SER A 439 -42.64 -24.67 9.69
C SER A 439 -41.23 -25.19 9.99
N GLN A 440 -41.12 -26.12 10.96
CA GLN A 440 -39.85 -26.79 11.28
C GLN A 440 -39.54 -27.98 10.36
N GLU A 441 -40.41 -28.25 9.39
CA GLU A 441 -40.25 -29.30 8.37
C GLU A 441 -39.67 -28.71 7.08
N GLY A 442 -38.93 -29.52 6.32
CA GLY A 442 -38.37 -29.15 5.03
C GLY A 442 -36.86 -28.83 5.08
N ILE A 443 -36.38 -28.27 3.99
CA ILE A 443 -34.97 -27.88 3.82
C ILE A 443 -34.86 -26.37 3.93
N PHE A 444 -33.84 -25.91 4.66
CA PHE A 444 -33.53 -24.50 4.87
C PHE A 444 -32.28 -24.17 4.13
N LEU A 445 -32.34 -23.28 3.13
CA LEU A 445 -31.16 -22.72 2.49
C LEU A 445 -30.82 -21.40 3.16
N GLU A 446 -29.59 -21.27 3.64
CA GLU A 446 -29.06 -20.02 4.16
C GLU A 446 -28.12 -19.41 3.14
N PHE A 447 -28.24 -18.11 2.90
CA PHE A 447 -27.43 -17.37 1.96
C PHE A 447 -26.46 -16.46 2.71
N TYR A 448 -25.20 -16.48 2.30
CA TYR A 448 -24.14 -15.77 2.96
C TYR A 448 -23.41 -14.84 1.98
N GLN A 449 -23.10 -13.64 2.44
CA GLN A 449 -22.14 -12.75 1.83
C GLN A 449 -20.90 -12.72 2.72
N GLU A 450 -19.78 -13.26 2.23
CA GLU A 450 -18.62 -13.59 3.05
C GLU A 450 -18.98 -14.57 4.18
N ASP A 451 -19.00 -14.11 5.43
CA ASP A 451 -19.36 -14.95 6.58
C ASP A 451 -20.63 -14.41 7.30
N HIS A 452 -21.37 -13.46 6.66
CA HIS A 452 -22.60 -12.90 7.20
C HIS A 452 -23.82 -13.49 6.48
N VAL A 453 -24.78 -14.00 7.25
CA VAL A 453 -26.06 -14.43 6.70
C VAL A 453 -26.85 -13.22 6.20
N ILE A 454 -27.33 -13.28 4.96
CA ILE A 454 -28.07 -12.18 4.32
C ILE A 454 -29.51 -12.55 3.99
N GLY A 455 -29.86 -13.84 4.04
CA GLY A 455 -31.19 -14.32 3.76
C GLY A 455 -31.29 -15.83 3.91
N CYS A 456 -32.50 -16.32 3.77
CA CYS A 456 -32.80 -17.75 3.78
C CYS A 456 -33.97 -18.08 2.85
N ALA A 457 -34.08 -19.37 2.44
CA ALA A 457 -35.24 -19.91 1.74
C ALA A 457 -35.68 -21.19 2.41
N HIS A 458 -37.01 -21.39 2.40
CA HIS A 458 -37.66 -22.57 2.93
C HIS A 458 -38.18 -23.42 1.77
N ILE A 459 -37.80 -24.70 1.74
CA ILE A 459 -38.17 -25.65 0.71
C ILE A 459 -38.92 -26.81 1.35
N ILE A 460 -40.12 -27.07 0.88
CA ILE A 460 -40.94 -28.23 1.27
C ILE A 460 -41.13 -29.08 0.01
N GLU A 461 -40.77 -30.37 0.09
CA GLU A 461 -40.76 -31.30 -1.02
C GLU A 461 -39.90 -30.78 -2.19
N ASP A 462 -40.50 -30.36 -3.30
CA ASP A 462 -39.84 -29.82 -4.50
C ASP A 462 -40.23 -28.35 -4.78
N CYS A 463 -40.77 -27.65 -3.77
CA CYS A 463 -41.27 -26.29 -3.89
C CYS A 463 -40.56 -25.32 -2.92
N VAL A 464 -40.11 -24.19 -3.40
CA VAL A 464 -39.65 -23.05 -2.57
C VAL A 464 -40.89 -22.32 -2.08
N GLU A 465 -41.20 -22.48 -0.81
CA GLU A 465 -42.37 -21.86 -0.19
C GLU A 465 -42.17 -20.39 0.09
N GLU A 466 -41.02 -20.02 0.56
CA GLU A 466 -40.70 -18.62 0.86
C GLU A 466 -39.21 -18.35 0.76
N ILE A 467 -38.85 -17.12 0.34
CA ILE A 467 -37.50 -16.55 0.35
C ILE A 467 -37.54 -15.25 1.17
N VAL A 468 -36.67 -15.13 2.14
CA VAL A 468 -36.53 -13.95 2.97
C VAL A 468 -35.10 -13.39 2.87
N LEU A 469 -34.98 -12.12 2.51
CA LEU A 469 -33.72 -11.39 2.52
C LEU A 469 -33.79 -10.26 3.53
N LEU A 470 -32.69 -10.01 4.22
CA LEU A 470 -32.56 -8.84 5.09
C LEU A 470 -32.67 -7.55 4.26
N PRO A 471 -33.28 -6.50 4.82
CA PRO A 471 -33.32 -5.19 4.18
C PRO A 471 -31.88 -4.67 3.96
N ASP A 472 -31.51 -4.45 2.70
CA ASP A 472 -30.21 -3.90 2.31
C ASP A 472 -30.42 -3.09 1.00
N ASP A 473 -29.62 -2.06 0.80
CA ASP A 473 -29.56 -1.26 -0.43
C ASP A 473 -29.07 -2.08 -1.65
N ARG A 474 -28.61 -3.30 -1.41
CA ARG A 474 -28.07 -4.24 -2.39
C ARG A 474 -29.04 -5.37 -2.73
N ARG A 475 -30.31 -5.26 -2.35
CA ARG A 475 -31.31 -6.33 -2.46
C ARG A 475 -31.45 -6.88 -3.88
N GLU A 476 -31.53 -6.05 -4.91
CA GLU A 476 -31.64 -6.47 -6.31
C GLU A 476 -30.48 -7.37 -6.77
N PHE A 477 -29.28 -7.11 -6.24
CA PHE A 477 -28.12 -7.95 -6.51
C PHE A 477 -28.27 -9.32 -5.87
N TYR A 478 -28.66 -9.38 -4.60
CA TYR A 478 -28.78 -10.65 -3.88
C TYR A 478 -29.92 -11.51 -4.43
N GLU A 479 -31.00 -10.93 -4.91
CA GLU A 479 -32.13 -11.67 -5.48
C GLU A 479 -31.70 -12.56 -6.65
N LYS A 480 -30.83 -12.11 -7.54
CA LYS A 480 -30.29 -12.90 -8.65
C LYS A 480 -29.39 -14.05 -8.18
N GLU A 481 -28.48 -13.76 -7.24
CA GLU A 481 -27.57 -14.77 -6.70
C GLU A 481 -28.33 -15.84 -5.89
N VAL A 482 -29.38 -15.45 -5.18
CA VAL A 482 -30.26 -16.36 -4.44
C VAL A 482 -30.99 -17.29 -5.40
N LEU A 483 -31.56 -16.77 -6.51
CA LEU A 483 -32.21 -17.63 -7.51
C LEU A 483 -31.20 -18.61 -8.12
N ALA A 484 -30.01 -18.16 -8.48
CA ALA A 484 -28.96 -19.01 -9.02
C ALA A 484 -28.53 -20.09 -8.02
N ALA A 485 -28.47 -19.77 -6.74
CA ALA A 485 -28.15 -20.73 -5.67
C ALA A 485 -29.27 -21.78 -5.48
N ILE A 486 -30.52 -21.35 -5.53
CA ILE A 486 -31.67 -22.26 -5.48
C ILE A 486 -31.64 -23.20 -6.69
N GLU A 487 -31.45 -22.70 -7.90
CA GLU A 487 -31.32 -23.51 -9.12
C GLU A 487 -30.16 -24.52 -9.01
N ASP A 488 -29.01 -24.11 -8.50
CA ASP A 488 -27.86 -24.98 -8.27
C ASP A 488 -28.15 -26.06 -7.22
N PHE A 489 -28.87 -25.71 -6.14
CA PHE A 489 -29.29 -26.66 -5.13
C PHE A 489 -30.20 -27.74 -5.73
N PHE A 490 -31.26 -27.36 -6.49
CA PHE A 490 -32.17 -28.31 -7.12
C PHE A 490 -31.46 -29.22 -8.14
N LYS A 491 -30.52 -28.68 -8.94
CA LYS A 491 -29.67 -29.50 -9.82
C LYS A 491 -28.87 -30.55 -9.05
N LYS A 492 -28.27 -30.20 -7.93
CA LYS A 492 -27.49 -31.11 -7.07
C LYS A 492 -28.37 -32.21 -6.45
N GLN A 493 -29.66 -31.92 -6.23
CA GLN A 493 -30.64 -32.89 -5.79
C GLN A 493 -31.27 -33.71 -6.94
N HIS A 494 -30.77 -33.51 -8.18
CA HIS A 494 -31.33 -34.15 -9.41
C HIS A 494 -32.80 -33.80 -9.69
N ILE A 495 -33.23 -32.63 -9.23
CA ILE A 495 -34.58 -32.09 -9.51
C ILE A 495 -34.46 -31.13 -10.69
N HIS A 496 -35.18 -31.40 -11.76
CA HIS A 496 -35.04 -30.68 -13.03
C HIS A 496 -35.98 -29.48 -13.17
N VAL A 497 -36.87 -29.26 -12.24
CA VAL A 497 -37.82 -28.14 -12.25
C VAL A 497 -37.80 -27.44 -10.89
N VAL A 498 -37.46 -26.19 -10.87
CA VAL A 498 -37.59 -25.33 -9.69
C VAL A 498 -39.01 -24.77 -9.68
N LYS A 499 -39.74 -25.00 -8.58
CA LYS A 499 -41.04 -24.38 -8.32
C LYS A 499 -40.90 -23.37 -7.19
N ILE A 500 -41.51 -22.21 -7.33
CA ILE A 500 -41.50 -21.16 -6.33
C ILE A 500 -42.92 -20.67 -6.11
N THR A 501 -43.37 -20.59 -4.86
CA THR A 501 -44.64 -19.97 -4.51
C THR A 501 -44.51 -18.45 -4.69
N PRO A 502 -45.33 -17.82 -5.59
CA PRO A 502 -45.15 -16.41 -5.93
C PRO A 502 -45.51 -15.51 -4.76
N TYR A 503 -44.58 -14.67 -4.36
CA TYR A 503 -44.83 -13.52 -3.48
C TYR A 503 -45.26 -12.31 -4.29
N SER A 504 -46.21 -11.54 -3.81
CA SER A 504 -47.01 -10.55 -4.55
C SER A 504 -46.25 -9.30 -5.08
N GLN A 505 -44.95 -9.24 -4.97
CA GLN A 505 -44.16 -8.01 -5.31
C GLN A 505 -43.12 -8.15 -6.43
N SER A 506 -42.94 -9.32 -7.05
CA SER A 506 -41.80 -9.50 -7.98
C SER A 506 -42.02 -10.49 -9.13
N LEU A 507 -43.24 -10.63 -9.65
CA LEU A 507 -43.48 -11.51 -10.79
C LEU A 507 -42.61 -11.16 -12.01
N ASP A 508 -42.47 -9.89 -12.32
CA ASP A 508 -41.65 -9.42 -13.43
C ASP A 508 -40.18 -9.82 -13.27
N PHE A 509 -39.65 -9.76 -12.04
CA PHE A 509 -38.29 -10.18 -11.74
C PHE A 509 -38.06 -11.67 -12.08
N TYR A 510 -38.98 -12.55 -11.74
CA TYR A 510 -38.86 -13.97 -12.08
C TYR A 510 -38.97 -14.21 -13.58
N LEU A 511 -39.88 -13.51 -14.27
CA LEU A 511 -40.02 -13.62 -15.73
C LEU A 511 -38.76 -13.15 -16.45
N GLU A 512 -38.15 -12.08 -16.01
CA GLU A 512 -36.87 -11.57 -16.54
C GLU A 512 -35.71 -12.56 -16.34
N ASN A 513 -35.78 -13.41 -15.31
CA ASN A 513 -34.77 -14.43 -15.01
C ASN A 513 -35.12 -15.82 -15.61
N GLY A 514 -36.07 -15.87 -16.56
CA GLY A 514 -36.40 -17.07 -17.35
C GLY A 514 -37.35 -18.04 -16.70
N TYR A 515 -38.08 -17.62 -15.66
CA TYR A 515 -39.16 -18.35 -15.07
C TYR A 515 -40.48 -18.11 -15.85
N ARG A 516 -41.43 -19.03 -15.73
CA ARG A 516 -42.79 -18.90 -16.28
C ARG A 516 -43.85 -19.22 -15.22
N THR A 517 -45.05 -18.72 -15.39
CA THR A 517 -46.17 -19.06 -14.52
C THR A 517 -46.80 -20.36 -14.94
N GLU A 518 -47.10 -21.26 -13.99
CA GLU A 518 -47.83 -22.49 -14.21
C GLU A 518 -48.76 -22.79 -13.02
N GLY A 519 -50.03 -22.57 -13.19
CA GLY A 519 -51.02 -22.67 -12.11
C GLY A 519 -50.77 -21.60 -11.04
N ASN A 520 -50.55 -22.04 -9.79
CA ASN A 520 -50.26 -21.17 -8.65
C ASN A 520 -48.76 -20.99 -8.41
N TYR A 521 -47.90 -21.49 -9.30
CA TYR A 521 -46.45 -21.48 -9.12
C TYR A 521 -45.73 -20.71 -10.22
N ILE A 522 -44.55 -20.28 -9.88
CA ILE A 522 -43.53 -19.80 -10.83
C ILE A 522 -42.53 -20.93 -11.01
N ILE A 523 -42.27 -21.34 -12.25
CA ILE A 523 -41.43 -22.51 -12.54
C ILE A 523 -40.31 -22.18 -13.52
N LYS A 524 -39.23 -22.92 -13.40
CA LYS A 524 -38.10 -22.91 -14.36
C LYS A 524 -37.52 -24.31 -14.48
N GLU A 525 -37.34 -24.77 -15.73
CA GLU A 525 -36.58 -25.98 -16.01
C GLU A 525 -35.08 -25.69 -15.82
N VAL A 526 -34.40 -26.56 -15.04
CA VAL A 526 -32.97 -26.46 -14.77
C VAL A 526 -32.28 -27.73 -15.29
N GLN A 527 -31.28 -27.54 -16.19
CA GLN A 527 -30.52 -28.62 -16.81
C GLN A 527 -29.26 -28.98 -16.04
#